data_1729134c7af4db25e965dc9835e0dbd4
#
_entry.id   1729134c7af4db25e965dc9835e0dbd4
#
_cell.length_a   1.000
_cell.length_b   1.000
_cell.length_c   1.000
_cell.angle_alpha   90.00
_cell.angle_beta   90.00
_cell.angle_gamma   90.00
#
_symmetry.space_group_name_H-M   'P 1'
#
loop_
_entity.id
_entity.type
_entity.pdbx_description
1 polymer ?
#
loop_
_entity_poly.entity_id
_entity_poly.type
_entity_poly.pdbx_seq_one_letter_code
_entity_poly.pdbx_strand_id
1 'polypeptide(L)'
;MKKTTTLLLGSFGLLLLAFQWGADLKQEAFRPMNSGGAGPGKTGAPGEANCTACHSGSVMDGANVNILTVSDASGPVTTYVPGNTYAISLAMSTNPQKKGFQATVLNSSDDMAGSFSASMTTAISSLNGRSYANHISASNTNSVSEWLWDWTAPSSSVGDVTFYVSSNHANGNGTTSGDEIFLSQHSISEDQGASVENLSFSLETVSFIAETNELFVTLINSNSGKFNAKLYDFTGKEVFAKTKAQLSSGTNNIHMHISEAIENGVYLLAINQGSHEISKIVRILR
;
A
#
# COMPACT_ATOMS: atom_id res chain seq x y z
N MET A 1 -65.94 -21.57 79.38
CA MET A 1 -64.66 -20.84 79.09
C MET A 1 -64.16 -21.25 77.68
N LYS A 2 -64.47 -20.42 76.71
CA LYS A 2 -63.94 -20.61 75.33
C LYS A 2 -63.37 -19.30 74.91
N LYS A 3 -62.05 -19.25 74.74
CA LYS A 3 -61.33 -18.06 74.26
C LYS A 3 -61.14 -18.16 72.77
N THR A 4 -61.65 -17.15 72.15
CA THR A 4 -61.46 -16.78 70.75
C THR A 4 -60.04 -16.55 70.36
N THR A 5 -59.67 -17.19 69.25
CA THR A 5 -58.42 -16.85 68.54
C THR A 5 -58.83 -16.69 67.04
N THR A 6 -59.12 -15.49 66.66
CA THR A 6 -59.26 -15.17 65.22
C THR A 6 -58.78 -13.74 65.02
N LEU A 7 -58.01 -13.55 64.00
CA LEU A 7 -57.50 -12.29 63.41
C LEU A 7 -55.99 -12.05 63.59
N LEU A 8 -55.25 -12.60 62.67
CA LEU A 8 -53.97 -12.04 62.25
C LEU A 8 -53.49 -12.76 60.95
N LEU A 9 -54.30 -12.64 59.90
CA LEU A 9 -53.94 -13.16 58.57
C LEU A 9 -54.39 -12.22 57.43
N GLY A 10 -54.39 -10.94 57.72
CA GLY A 10 -54.90 -9.95 56.73
C GLY A 10 -53.92 -8.88 56.28
N SER A 11 -52.74 -8.78 56.83
CA SER A 11 -51.83 -7.64 56.55
C SER A 11 -50.52 -7.98 55.84
N PHE A 12 -50.27 -9.23 55.49
CA PHE A 12 -49.06 -9.61 54.80
C PHE A 12 -49.19 -9.76 53.26
N GLY A 13 -50.43 -9.71 52.75
CA GLY A 13 -50.74 -9.83 51.30
C GLY A 13 -50.66 -8.52 50.49
N LEU A 14 -50.64 -7.37 51.17
CA LEU A 14 -50.69 -6.09 50.41
C LEU A 14 -49.30 -5.44 50.20
N LEU A 15 -48.25 -5.99 50.78
CA LEU A 15 -46.91 -5.44 50.63
C LEU A 15 -46.09 -6.07 49.49
N LEU A 16 -46.61 -7.12 48.85
CA LEU A 16 -45.91 -7.79 47.73
C LEU A 16 -46.37 -7.34 46.34
N LEU A 17 -47.42 -6.49 46.26
CA LEU A 17 -47.88 -5.99 44.95
C LEU A 17 -47.35 -4.60 44.58
N ALA A 18 -46.62 -3.93 45.51
CA ALA A 18 -46.02 -2.61 45.24
C ALA A 18 -44.59 -2.69 44.65
N PHE A 19 -44.02 -3.86 44.48
CA PHE A 19 -42.63 -4.04 43.96
C PHE A 19 -42.57 -4.50 42.52
N GLN A 20 -43.63 -4.57 41.75
CA GLN A 20 -43.65 -4.96 40.34
C GLN A 20 -43.85 -3.81 39.35
N TRP A 21 -43.77 -2.55 39.80
CA TRP A 21 -43.49 -1.42 38.92
C TRP A 21 -42.03 -1.01 39.11
N GLY A 22 -41.11 -1.98 38.97
CA GLY A 22 -39.72 -1.69 38.64
C GLY A 22 -39.75 -1.09 37.25
N ALA A 23 -39.46 0.21 37.19
CA ALA A 23 -39.08 0.88 35.96
C ALA A 23 -38.19 -0.07 35.15
N ASP A 24 -38.54 -0.36 33.92
CA ASP A 24 -37.57 -0.71 32.88
C ASP A 24 -36.57 0.41 32.82
N LEU A 25 -35.65 0.43 33.76
CA LEU A 25 -34.38 1.11 33.58
C LEU A 25 -33.74 0.35 32.41
N LYS A 26 -33.98 0.86 31.19
CA LYS A 26 -33.12 0.54 30.06
C LYS A 26 -31.73 0.80 30.58
N GLN A 27 -31.07 -0.27 30.99
CA GLN A 27 -29.65 -0.24 31.30
C GLN A 27 -29.01 0.08 29.94
N GLU A 28 -28.81 1.38 29.70
CA GLU A 28 -28.01 1.82 28.58
C GLU A 28 -26.67 1.10 28.77
N ALA A 29 -26.44 0.13 27.89
CA ALA A 29 -25.22 -0.66 27.95
C ALA A 29 -24.07 0.35 27.98
N PHE A 30 -23.29 0.36 29.09
CA PHE A 30 -22.14 1.23 29.24
C PHE A 30 -21.18 0.94 28.09
N ARG A 31 -21.17 1.82 27.09
CA ARG A 31 -20.24 1.72 25.97
C ARG A 31 -18.92 2.34 26.41
N PRO A 32 -17.82 1.60 26.40
CA PRO A 32 -16.54 2.13 26.79
C PRO A 32 -16.15 3.30 25.88
N MET A 33 -15.73 4.42 26.45
CA MET A 33 -15.31 5.61 25.69
C MET A 33 -13.96 5.45 24.99
N ASN A 34 -13.21 4.41 25.29
CA ASN A 34 -11.93 4.04 24.66
C ASN A 34 -10.98 5.25 24.44
N SER A 35 -10.84 6.11 25.41
CA SER A 35 -9.99 7.31 25.34
C SER A 35 -8.51 7.02 25.02
N GLY A 36 -8.07 5.78 25.22
CA GLY A 36 -6.71 5.31 24.92
C GLY A 36 -6.61 4.52 23.61
N GLY A 37 -7.61 4.58 22.74
CA GLY A 37 -7.66 3.86 21.48
C GLY A 37 -8.70 2.74 21.46
N ALA A 38 -9.31 2.50 20.34
CA ALA A 38 -10.30 1.45 20.13
C ALA A 38 -9.66 0.06 20.14
N GLY A 39 -10.44 -0.96 20.52
CA GLY A 39 -10.05 -2.35 20.23
C GLY A 39 -9.92 -2.57 18.72
N PRO A 40 -9.08 -3.51 18.25
CA PRO A 40 -8.75 -3.70 16.85
C PRO A 40 -9.99 -3.99 15.98
N GLY A 41 -9.88 -3.74 14.66
CA GLY A 41 -10.94 -4.02 13.68
C GLY A 41 -12.05 -2.96 13.64
N LYS A 42 -11.69 -1.68 13.77
CA LYS A 42 -12.63 -0.54 13.73
C LYS A 42 -12.26 0.52 12.69
N THR A 43 -11.61 0.11 11.60
CA THR A 43 -11.12 1.02 10.56
C THR A 43 -12.11 1.28 9.43
N GLY A 44 -13.18 0.48 9.33
CA GLY A 44 -14.06 0.49 8.17
C GLY A 44 -13.48 -0.22 6.94
N ALA A 45 -12.34 -0.91 7.09
CA ALA A 45 -11.77 -1.76 6.05
C ALA A 45 -12.69 -2.96 5.73
N PRO A 46 -12.49 -3.65 4.60
CA PRO A 46 -13.25 -4.85 4.28
C PRO A 46 -13.30 -5.86 5.44
N GLY A 47 -14.52 -6.26 5.80
CA GLY A 47 -14.77 -7.18 6.90
C GLY A 47 -14.66 -6.59 8.32
N GLU A 48 -14.48 -5.27 8.45
CA GLU A 48 -14.34 -4.61 9.74
C GLU A 48 -15.51 -3.67 10.08
N ALA A 49 -15.69 -3.42 11.37
CA ALA A 49 -16.54 -2.34 11.85
C ALA A 49 -15.80 -0.99 11.71
N ASN A 50 -16.41 0.08 12.21
CA ASN A 50 -15.81 1.41 12.32
C ASN A 50 -16.09 1.99 13.71
N CYS A 51 -15.81 3.26 13.93
CA CYS A 51 -16.01 3.93 15.22
C CYS A 51 -17.47 3.87 15.72
N THR A 52 -18.47 3.62 14.85
CA THR A 52 -19.87 3.45 15.28
C THR A 52 -20.12 2.19 16.10
N ALA A 53 -19.17 1.27 16.18
CA ALA A 53 -19.26 0.12 17.08
C ALA A 53 -19.38 0.54 18.57
N CYS A 54 -18.84 1.71 18.91
CA CYS A 54 -18.89 2.28 20.27
C CYS A 54 -19.56 3.66 20.30
N HIS A 55 -19.42 4.47 19.26
CA HIS A 55 -19.97 5.83 19.19
C HIS A 55 -21.26 5.84 18.37
N SER A 56 -22.33 6.42 18.91
CA SER A 56 -23.57 6.63 18.16
C SER A 56 -23.53 8.00 17.47
N GLY A 57 -23.21 8.01 16.19
CA GLY A 57 -23.12 9.22 15.38
C GLY A 57 -23.31 8.91 13.88
N SER A 58 -23.35 9.96 13.09
CA SER A 58 -23.43 9.82 11.63
C SER A 58 -22.07 9.39 11.06
N VAL A 59 -22.13 8.47 10.10
CA VAL A 59 -20.94 8.12 9.28
C VAL A 59 -20.91 9.05 8.07
N MET A 60 -19.79 9.70 7.85
CA MET A 60 -19.56 10.66 6.79
C MET A 60 -18.32 10.31 5.98
N ASP A 61 -18.25 10.85 4.77
CA ASP A 61 -17.05 10.78 3.95
C ASP A 61 -15.91 11.58 4.60
N GLY A 62 -14.80 10.90 4.85
CA GLY A 62 -13.60 11.44 5.48
C GLY A 62 -12.50 11.85 4.50
N ALA A 63 -12.71 11.76 3.20
CA ALA A 63 -11.64 12.02 2.21
C ALA A 63 -11.00 13.41 2.34
N ASN A 64 -11.79 14.42 2.73
CA ASN A 64 -11.30 15.79 2.96
C ASN A 64 -11.13 16.13 4.44
N VAL A 65 -11.34 15.18 5.34
CA VAL A 65 -11.19 15.36 6.80
C VAL A 65 -9.96 14.63 7.32
N ASN A 66 -9.78 13.39 6.95
CA ASN A 66 -8.64 12.55 7.32
C ASN A 66 -7.50 12.78 6.32
N ILE A 67 -6.59 13.67 6.64
CA ILE A 67 -5.44 13.99 5.78
C ILE A 67 -4.30 13.05 6.14
N LEU A 68 -4.15 11.97 5.37
CA LEU A 68 -3.07 11.01 5.55
C LEU A 68 -1.94 11.32 4.58
N THR A 69 -0.71 11.35 5.09
CA THR A 69 0.50 11.55 4.31
C THR A 69 1.48 10.42 4.57
N VAL A 70 2.02 9.86 3.51
CA VAL A 70 3.12 8.89 3.54
C VAL A 70 4.40 9.61 3.15
N SER A 71 5.47 9.49 3.95
CA SER A 71 6.72 10.23 3.71
C SER A 71 7.93 9.32 3.88
N ASP A 72 8.95 9.55 3.08
CA ASP A 72 10.31 9.03 3.29
C ASP A 72 11.24 10.15 3.81
N ALA A 73 12.56 9.90 3.81
CA ALA A 73 13.56 10.88 4.25
C ALA A 73 13.62 12.15 3.37
N SER A 74 13.06 12.10 2.16
CA SER A 74 13.02 13.22 1.19
C SER A 74 11.72 14.04 1.28
N GLY A 75 10.70 13.52 1.96
CA GLY A 75 9.38 14.15 2.13
C GLY A 75 8.23 13.27 1.68
N PRO A 76 7.04 13.86 1.41
CA PRO A 76 5.86 13.14 0.98
C PRO A 76 6.06 12.38 -0.33
N VAL A 77 5.56 11.14 -0.36
CA VAL A 77 5.65 10.24 -1.53
C VAL A 77 4.26 9.76 -1.96
N THR A 78 4.13 9.42 -3.24
CA THR A 78 2.92 8.84 -3.85
C THR A 78 3.10 7.40 -4.26
N THR A 79 4.34 6.87 -4.15
CA THR A 79 4.68 5.48 -4.42
C THR A 79 5.52 4.93 -3.27
N TYR A 80 5.51 3.61 -3.09
CA TYR A 80 6.33 2.94 -2.09
C TYR A 80 7.23 1.86 -2.72
N VAL A 81 8.41 1.66 -2.16
CA VAL A 81 9.33 0.57 -2.53
C VAL A 81 9.17 -0.56 -1.52
N PRO A 82 8.99 -1.82 -1.96
CA PRO A 82 8.93 -2.97 -1.06
C PRO A 82 10.09 -3.03 -0.06
N GLY A 83 9.77 -3.33 1.19
CA GLY A 83 10.73 -3.44 2.29
C GLY A 83 11.18 -2.13 2.93
N ASN A 84 10.86 -0.97 2.35
CA ASN A 84 11.21 0.32 2.93
C ASN A 84 10.25 0.71 4.06
N THR A 85 10.75 1.56 4.97
CA THR A 85 9.95 2.14 6.06
C THR A 85 9.63 3.60 5.76
N TYR A 86 8.38 3.96 5.99
CA TYR A 86 7.81 5.28 5.74
C TYR A 86 7.22 5.86 7.02
N ALA A 87 7.39 7.15 7.22
CA ALA A 87 6.66 7.88 8.26
C ALA A 87 5.25 8.17 7.75
N ILE A 88 4.25 7.83 8.57
CA ILE A 88 2.85 8.15 8.29
C ILE A 88 2.42 9.26 9.23
N SER A 89 1.79 10.29 8.68
CA SER A 89 1.07 11.27 9.47
C SER A 89 -0.42 11.27 9.11
N LEU A 90 -1.26 11.42 10.11
CA LEU A 90 -2.71 11.56 9.97
C LEU A 90 -3.17 12.79 10.76
N ALA A 91 -3.69 13.78 10.06
CA ALA A 91 -4.32 14.95 10.67
C ALA A 91 -5.82 14.95 10.36
N MET A 92 -6.63 15.50 11.26
CA MET A 92 -8.00 15.90 10.95
C MET A 92 -8.01 17.39 10.56
N SER A 93 -8.53 17.73 9.38
CA SER A 93 -8.55 19.09 8.84
C SER A 93 -9.23 20.10 9.77
N THR A 94 -10.21 19.67 10.58
CA THR A 94 -10.94 20.50 11.57
C THR A 94 -10.26 20.56 12.92
N ASN A 95 -9.32 19.65 13.22
CA ASN A 95 -8.62 19.50 14.50
C ASN A 95 -9.53 19.69 15.74
N PRO A 96 -10.56 18.88 15.94
CA PRO A 96 -11.56 19.08 16.99
C PRO A 96 -10.96 18.90 18.38
N GLN A 97 -11.61 19.49 19.41
CA GLN A 97 -11.14 19.48 20.79
C GLN A 97 -10.97 18.05 21.35
N LYS A 98 -11.82 17.12 20.95
CA LYS A 98 -11.72 15.68 21.25
C LYS A 98 -11.83 14.89 19.98
N LYS A 99 -10.90 13.95 19.78
CA LYS A 99 -10.78 13.18 18.56
C LYS A 99 -10.10 11.83 18.79
N GLY A 100 -10.31 10.92 17.85
CA GLY A 100 -9.64 9.63 17.86
C GLY A 100 -9.65 9.01 16.48
N PHE A 101 -8.84 7.97 16.28
CA PHE A 101 -8.81 7.22 15.02
C PHE A 101 -8.36 5.79 15.24
N GLN A 102 -8.64 4.97 14.24
CA GLN A 102 -7.96 3.71 13.97
C GLN A 102 -7.68 3.60 12.48
N ALA A 103 -6.51 3.08 12.13
CA ALA A 103 -6.09 2.86 10.73
C ALA A 103 -5.47 1.47 10.56
N THR A 104 -5.63 0.91 9.36
CA THR A 104 -4.91 -0.29 8.88
C THR A 104 -4.52 -0.08 7.42
N VAL A 105 -3.67 -0.95 6.86
CA VAL A 105 -3.28 -0.92 5.45
C VAL A 105 -3.40 -2.32 4.86
N LEU A 106 -4.08 -2.43 3.72
CA LEU A 106 -4.36 -3.71 3.05
C LEU A 106 -3.93 -3.67 1.59
N ASN A 107 -3.59 -4.84 1.05
CA ASN A 107 -3.41 -5.04 -0.39
C ASN A 107 -4.77 -5.31 -1.10
N SER A 108 -4.74 -5.55 -2.40
CA SER A 108 -5.93 -5.82 -3.21
C SER A 108 -6.68 -7.13 -2.87
N SER A 109 -6.07 -8.00 -2.05
CA SER A 109 -6.68 -9.25 -1.56
C SER A 109 -7.23 -9.11 -0.14
N ASP A 110 -7.28 -7.88 0.40
CA ASP A 110 -7.69 -7.57 1.78
C ASP A 110 -6.75 -8.15 2.86
N ASP A 111 -5.54 -8.53 2.50
CA ASP A 111 -4.51 -8.96 3.44
C ASP A 111 -3.71 -7.77 3.97
N MET A 112 -3.19 -7.88 5.20
CA MET A 112 -2.31 -6.86 5.78
C MET A 112 -1.09 -6.60 4.91
N ALA A 113 -0.88 -5.36 4.49
CA ALA A 113 0.24 -4.94 3.67
C ALA A 113 1.36 -4.33 4.52
N GLY A 114 2.29 -5.16 4.97
CA GLY A 114 3.42 -4.73 5.77
C GLY A 114 3.15 -4.70 7.28
N SER A 115 3.81 -3.80 8.01
CA SER A 115 3.69 -3.72 9.47
C SER A 115 3.77 -2.28 9.97
N PHE A 116 3.18 -2.04 11.15
CA PHE A 116 3.21 -0.75 11.83
C PHE A 116 4.12 -0.75 13.05
N SER A 117 4.77 0.38 13.32
CA SER A 117 5.47 0.68 14.56
C SER A 117 4.91 1.95 15.19
N ALA A 118 4.71 1.92 16.51
CA ALA A 118 4.15 3.05 17.26
C ALA A 118 5.12 4.23 17.35
N SER A 119 4.55 5.43 17.54
CA SER A 119 5.28 6.63 17.92
C SER A 119 4.75 7.20 19.25
N MET A 120 5.18 8.43 19.60
CA MET A 120 4.71 9.09 20.84
C MET A 120 3.23 9.46 20.82
N THR A 121 2.59 9.52 19.65
CA THR A 121 1.17 9.91 19.50
C THR A 121 0.25 8.73 19.22
N THR A 122 0.80 7.52 19.02
CA THR A 122 0.04 6.34 18.61
C THR A 122 0.43 5.08 19.38
N ALA A 123 -0.49 4.14 19.43
CA ALA A 123 -0.25 2.76 19.84
C ALA A 123 -0.64 1.80 18.72
N ILE A 124 0.01 0.65 18.67
CA ILE A 124 -0.31 -0.41 17.70
C ILE A 124 -0.99 -1.56 18.42
N SER A 125 -2.09 -2.03 17.86
CA SER A 125 -2.80 -3.25 18.27
C SER A 125 -2.86 -4.23 17.10
N SER A 126 -3.17 -5.50 17.36
CA SER A 126 -3.24 -6.53 16.32
C SER A 126 -4.42 -7.46 16.53
N LEU A 127 -5.00 -7.95 15.45
CA LEU A 127 -6.06 -8.95 15.46
C LEU A 127 -6.03 -9.73 14.13
N ASN A 128 -6.06 -11.06 14.20
CA ASN A 128 -6.16 -11.95 13.03
C ASN A 128 -5.16 -11.62 11.90
N GLY A 129 -3.91 -11.31 12.27
CA GLY A 129 -2.85 -11.01 11.31
C GLY A 129 -2.83 -9.56 10.80
N ARG A 130 -3.83 -8.73 11.11
CA ARG A 130 -3.83 -7.30 10.79
C ARG A 130 -3.29 -6.47 11.96
N SER A 131 -2.58 -5.39 11.63
CA SER A 131 -2.09 -4.37 12.57
C SER A 131 -2.90 -3.09 12.44
N TYR A 132 -3.09 -2.41 13.58
CA TYR A 132 -3.91 -1.20 13.67
C TYR A 132 -3.18 -0.11 14.41
N ALA A 133 -3.03 1.05 13.78
CA ALA A 133 -2.58 2.26 14.45
C ALA A 133 -3.78 2.94 15.13
N ASN A 134 -3.60 3.37 16.38
CA ASN A 134 -4.62 3.98 17.20
C ASN A 134 -4.08 5.25 17.85
N HIS A 135 -4.96 6.23 18.13
CA HIS A 135 -4.64 7.28 19.07
C HIS A 135 -4.41 6.71 20.48
N ILE A 136 -3.72 7.48 21.33
CA ILE A 136 -3.56 7.21 22.77
C ILE A 136 -4.27 8.31 23.59
N SER A 137 -4.44 8.08 24.87
CA SER A 137 -5.11 9.07 25.75
C SER A 137 -4.44 10.44 25.72
N ALA A 138 -3.11 10.50 25.54
CA ALA A 138 -2.36 11.75 25.46
C ALA A 138 -2.52 12.48 24.12
N SER A 139 -3.01 11.80 23.07
CA SER A 139 -3.12 12.35 21.71
C SER A 139 -4.55 12.51 21.20
N ASN A 140 -5.55 12.42 22.09
CA ASN A 140 -6.96 12.49 21.73
C ASN A 140 -7.56 13.90 21.79
N THR A 141 -6.74 14.93 21.78
CA THR A 141 -7.16 16.32 21.85
C THR A 141 -6.54 17.16 20.74
N ASN A 142 -7.04 18.38 20.56
CA ASN A 142 -6.52 19.34 19.59
C ASN A 142 -5.12 19.91 19.93
N SER A 143 -4.57 19.61 21.11
CA SER A 143 -3.16 19.90 21.41
C SER A 143 -2.19 19.08 20.57
N VAL A 144 -2.64 17.98 19.99
CA VAL A 144 -1.91 17.17 19.03
C VAL A 144 -2.55 17.41 17.66
N SER A 145 -1.87 18.08 16.74
CA SER A 145 -2.41 18.41 15.42
C SER A 145 -2.49 17.19 14.51
N GLU A 146 -1.58 16.24 14.68
CA GLU A 146 -1.47 15.03 13.86
C GLU A 146 -1.03 13.83 14.70
N TRP A 147 -1.39 12.64 14.24
CA TRP A 147 -0.90 11.37 14.75
C TRP A 147 0.19 10.83 13.84
N LEU A 148 1.23 10.26 14.44
CA LEU A 148 2.40 9.74 13.72
C LEU A 148 2.60 8.27 14.02
N TRP A 149 3.01 7.48 13.03
CA TRP A 149 3.51 6.10 13.19
C TRP A 149 4.38 5.74 11.99
N ASP A 150 5.13 4.67 12.09
CA ASP A 150 5.89 4.16 10.96
C ASP A 150 5.17 2.98 10.30
N TRP A 151 5.28 2.91 8.98
CA TRP A 151 4.85 1.79 8.17
C TRP A 151 6.03 1.20 7.43
N THR A 152 6.34 -0.08 7.70
CA THR A 152 7.28 -0.86 6.89
C THR A 152 6.49 -1.60 5.83
N ALA A 153 6.73 -1.28 4.58
CA ALA A 153 6.08 -1.90 3.44
C ALA A 153 6.40 -3.41 3.36
N PRO A 154 5.53 -4.22 2.72
CA PRO A 154 5.81 -5.64 2.48
C PRO A 154 7.19 -5.83 1.84
N SER A 155 7.93 -6.87 2.25
CA SER A 155 9.27 -7.16 1.69
C SER A 155 9.25 -7.71 0.26
N SER A 156 8.09 -8.16 -0.19
CA SER A 156 7.83 -8.61 -1.56
C SER A 156 6.76 -7.74 -2.21
N SER A 157 6.77 -7.68 -3.55
CA SER A 157 5.73 -7.00 -4.33
C SER A 157 4.33 -7.53 -3.99
N VAL A 158 3.42 -6.63 -3.68
CA VAL A 158 1.99 -6.89 -3.45
C VAL A 158 1.08 -5.95 -4.25
N GLY A 159 1.67 -5.08 -5.09
CA GLY A 159 0.97 -4.05 -5.85
C GLY A 159 0.50 -2.88 -4.99
N ASP A 160 -0.48 -2.16 -5.47
CA ASP A 160 -1.05 -1.01 -4.77
C ASP A 160 -1.63 -1.43 -3.41
N VAL A 161 -1.46 -0.57 -2.41
CA VAL A 161 -2.02 -0.78 -1.07
C VAL A 161 -2.92 0.39 -0.69
N THR A 162 -3.88 0.13 0.19
CA THR A 162 -4.85 1.13 0.64
C THR A 162 -4.85 1.22 2.17
N PHE A 163 -4.62 2.41 2.68
CA PHE A 163 -4.85 2.74 4.08
C PHE A 163 -6.33 3.03 4.31
N TYR A 164 -6.94 2.32 5.23
CA TYR A 164 -8.31 2.51 5.69
C TYR A 164 -8.29 3.23 7.03
N VAL A 165 -9.01 4.33 7.12
CA VAL A 165 -9.04 5.18 8.32
C VAL A 165 -10.48 5.41 8.76
N SER A 166 -10.76 5.10 10.02
CA SER A 166 -11.96 5.56 10.71
C SER A 166 -11.56 6.54 11.80
N SER A 167 -12.06 7.75 11.75
CA SER A 167 -11.82 8.76 12.76
C SER A 167 -13.13 9.22 13.42
N ASN A 168 -13.01 9.71 14.66
CA ASN A 168 -14.09 10.24 15.46
C ASN A 168 -13.81 11.70 15.83
N HIS A 169 -14.72 12.58 15.44
CA HIS A 169 -14.83 13.94 15.91
C HIS A 169 -15.85 13.95 17.06
N ALA A 170 -15.36 13.84 18.29
CA ALA A 170 -16.22 13.78 19.46
C ALA A 170 -16.75 15.17 19.82
N ASN A 171 -18.04 15.25 20.13
CA ASN A 171 -18.72 16.50 20.48
C ASN A 171 -18.41 17.02 21.91
N GLY A 172 -17.64 16.26 22.71
CA GLY A 172 -17.19 16.66 24.04
C GLY A 172 -18.26 16.59 25.14
N ASN A 173 -19.40 15.94 24.89
CA ASN A 173 -20.50 15.83 25.86
C ASN A 173 -20.24 14.79 26.99
N GLY A 174 -19.08 14.13 26.99
CA GLY A 174 -18.70 13.10 27.95
C GLY A 174 -19.39 11.74 27.74
N THR A 175 -20.11 11.57 26.64
CA THR A 175 -20.75 10.30 26.24
C THR A 175 -20.31 9.89 24.85
N THR A 176 -20.73 8.71 24.38
CA THR A 176 -20.44 8.23 23.02
C THR A 176 -21.54 8.62 22.02
N SER A 177 -22.42 9.55 22.37
CA SER A 177 -23.57 9.93 21.55
C SER A 177 -23.37 11.28 20.85
N GLY A 178 -23.81 11.35 19.59
CA GLY A 178 -23.82 12.58 18.79
C GLY A 178 -22.44 12.96 18.25
N ASP A 179 -21.52 12.01 18.18
CA ASP A 179 -20.22 12.17 17.55
C ASP A 179 -20.31 12.07 16.02
N GLU A 180 -19.33 12.58 15.32
CA GLU A 180 -19.22 12.50 13.87
C GLU A 180 -18.11 11.50 13.50
N ILE A 181 -18.46 10.50 12.70
CA ILE A 181 -17.52 9.44 12.29
C ILE A 181 -17.16 9.64 10.82
N PHE A 182 -15.88 9.72 10.54
CA PHE A 182 -15.37 9.91 9.17
C PHE A 182 -14.60 8.67 8.72
N LEU A 183 -14.96 8.16 7.53
CA LEU A 183 -14.26 7.05 6.88
C LEU A 183 -13.53 7.55 5.65
N SER A 184 -12.28 7.14 5.50
CA SER A 184 -11.49 7.45 4.29
C SER A 184 -10.60 6.29 3.88
N GLN A 185 -10.23 6.33 2.60
CA GLN A 185 -9.30 5.39 1.98
C GLN A 185 -8.22 6.21 1.27
N HIS A 186 -6.96 5.80 1.44
CA HIS A 186 -5.80 6.46 0.85
C HIS A 186 -4.93 5.40 0.20
N SER A 187 -4.94 5.37 -1.13
CA SER A 187 -4.14 4.40 -1.90
C SER A 187 -2.76 4.96 -2.20
N ILE A 188 -1.75 4.10 -2.14
CA ILE A 188 -0.39 4.38 -2.57
C ILE A 188 0.05 3.25 -3.50
N SER A 189 0.62 3.61 -4.65
CA SER A 189 1.06 2.64 -5.64
C SER A 189 2.43 2.08 -5.28
N GLU A 190 2.65 0.81 -5.63
CA GLU A 190 3.99 0.24 -5.57
C GLU A 190 4.86 0.88 -6.64
N ASP A 191 6.03 1.39 -6.22
CA ASP A 191 7.08 1.78 -7.16
C ASP A 191 7.60 0.50 -7.83
N GLN A 192 7.21 0.30 -9.08
CA GLN A 192 7.67 -0.83 -9.88
C GLN A 192 9.19 -0.81 -10.07
N GLY A 193 9.88 0.24 -9.53
CA GLY A 193 11.23 0.56 -9.88
C GLY A 193 11.29 0.85 -11.39
N ALA A 194 12.19 1.68 -11.88
CA ALA A 194 12.59 1.48 -13.27
C ALA A 194 13.05 0.03 -13.32
N SER A 195 12.17 -0.88 -13.80
CA SER A 195 12.63 -2.21 -14.10
C SER A 195 13.78 -1.97 -15.07
N VAL A 196 15.00 -2.17 -14.60
CA VAL A 196 16.03 -2.67 -15.49
C VAL A 196 15.39 -3.99 -15.88
N GLU A 197 14.58 -3.96 -16.96
CA GLU A 197 14.19 -5.19 -17.63
C GLU A 197 15.48 -5.98 -17.66
N ASN A 198 15.53 -7.07 -16.93
CA ASN A 198 16.64 -8.01 -17.03
C ASN A 198 16.84 -8.15 -18.50
N LEU A 199 17.89 -7.49 -19.04
CA LEU A 199 18.10 -7.41 -20.48
C LEU A 199 18.13 -8.85 -20.92
N SER A 200 16.95 -9.33 -21.35
CA SER A 200 16.79 -10.69 -21.85
C SER A 200 17.71 -10.94 -23.04
N PHE A 201 18.50 -9.89 -23.36
CA PHE A 201 19.28 -9.76 -24.55
C PHE A 201 20.42 -8.75 -24.34
N SER A 202 21.66 -9.19 -24.35
CA SER A 202 22.88 -8.35 -24.18
C SER A 202 23.90 -8.60 -25.27
N LEU A 203 24.65 -7.55 -25.62
CA LEU A 203 25.73 -7.59 -26.60
C LEU A 203 27.08 -7.65 -25.89
N GLU A 204 27.72 -8.82 -25.91
CA GLU A 204 29.01 -9.05 -25.25
C GLU A 204 30.16 -8.47 -26.07
N THR A 205 30.32 -8.97 -27.30
CA THR A 205 31.40 -8.55 -28.19
C THR A 205 30.91 -8.22 -29.58
N VAL A 206 31.58 -7.25 -30.22
CA VAL A 206 31.43 -6.96 -31.65
C VAL A 206 32.82 -6.66 -32.18
N SER A 207 33.23 -7.37 -33.23
CA SER A 207 34.49 -7.18 -33.94
C SER A 207 34.31 -7.37 -35.44
N PHE A 208 35.07 -6.61 -36.24
CA PHE A 208 35.18 -6.81 -37.65
C PHE A 208 36.44 -7.62 -37.97
N ILE A 209 36.34 -8.66 -38.79
CA ILE A 209 37.40 -9.53 -39.21
C ILE A 209 37.70 -9.20 -40.69
N ALA A 210 38.80 -8.51 -40.92
CA ALA A 210 39.16 -7.99 -42.23
C ALA A 210 39.42 -9.11 -43.26
N GLU A 211 40.05 -10.21 -42.84
CA GLU A 211 40.43 -11.32 -43.70
C GLU A 211 39.22 -12.03 -44.36
N THR A 212 38.06 -12.03 -43.66
CA THR A 212 36.86 -12.66 -44.14
C THR A 212 35.74 -11.66 -44.50
N ASN A 213 35.96 -10.36 -44.30
CA ASN A 213 34.93 -9.34 -44.41
C ASN A 213 33.70 -9.63 -43.53
N GLU A 214 33.88 -10.18 -42.35
CA GLU A 214 32.81 -10.56 -41.46
C GLU A 214 32.75 -9.67 -40.20
N LEU A 215 31.53 -9.31 -39.83
CA LEU A 215 31.22 -8.80 -38.53
C LEU A 215 30.86 -9.96 -37.60
N PHE A 216 31.67 -10.17 -36.58
CA PHE A 216 31.47 -11.18 -35.55
C PHE A 216 30.80 -10.55 -34.35
N VAL A 217 29.68 -11.14 -33.91
CA VAL A 217 28.91 -10.62 -32.79
C VAL A 217 28.59 -11.73 -31.82
N THR A 218 28.91 -11.54 -30.55
CA THR A 218 28.49 -12.44 -29.47
C THR A 218 27.35 -11.78 -28.68
N LEU A 219 26.21 -12.46 -28.61
CA LEU A 219 25.01 -12.07 -27.89
C LEU A 219 24.70 -13.07 -26.78
N ILE A 220 24.30 -12.59 -25.62
CA ILE A 220 23.63 -13.42 -24.60
C ILE A 220 22.14 -13.12 -24.67
N ASN A 221 21.32 -14.17 -24.74
CA ASN A 221 19.90 -14.09 -24.91
C ASN A 221 19.18 -15.01 -23.92
N SER A 222 18.22 -14.49 -23.16
CA SER A 222 17.46 -15.29 -22.18
C SER A 222 16.41 -16.16 -22.87
N ASN A 223 15.86 -15.70 -23.99
CA ASN A 223 14.74 -16.36 -24.69
C ASN A 223 15.09 -16.62 -26.15
N SER A 224 14.74 -17.79 -26.69
CA SER A 224 14.89 -18.06 -28.12
C SER A 224 13.98 -17.13 -28.94
N GLY A 225 14.45 -16.66 -30.09
CA GLY A 225 13.66 -15.76 -30.94
C GLY A 225 14.40 -15.32 -32.20
N LYS A 226 13.68 -14.63 -33.08
CA LYS A 226 14.25 -14.04 -34.29
C LYS A 226 14.85 -12.69 -33.96
N PHE A 227 15.99 -12.36 -34.56
CA PHE A 227 16.59 -11.04 -34.45
C PHE A 227 16.76 -10.40 -35.84
N ASN A 228 16.90 -9.05 -35.80
CA ASN A 228 17.32 -8.27 -36.95
C ASN A 228 18.57 -7.48 -36.56
N ALA A 229 19.54 -7.44 -37.47
CA ALA A 229 20.74 -6.61 -37.29
C ALA A 229 20.82 -5.61 -38.46
N LYS A 230 21.10 -4.36 -38.16
CA LYS A 230 21.22 -3.27 -39.11
C LYS A 230 22.51 -2.49 -38.83
N LEU A 231 23.15 -2.02 -39.89
CA LEU A 231 24.31 -1.14 -39.79
C LEU A 231 23.96 0.20 -40.40
N TYR A 232 24.25 1.26 -39.65
CA TYR A 232 24.03 2.64 -40.06
C TYR A 232 25.36 3.39 -40.15
N ASP A 233 25.52 4.21 -41.18
CA ASP A 233 26.62 5.15 -41.26
C ASP A 233 26.40 6.35 -40.30
N PHE A 234 27.35 7.27 -40.24
CA PHE A 234 27.31 8.45 -39.36
C PHE A 234 26.21 9.47 -39.75
N THR A 235 25.61 9.31 -40.96
CA THR A 235 24.46 10.14 -41.38
C THR A 235 23.12 9.51 -40.97
N GLY A 236 23.13 8.30 -40.38
CA GLY A 236 21.93 7.53 -40.03
C GLY A 236 21.37 6.73 -41.20
N LYS A 237 22.06 6.65 -42.35
CA LYS A 237 21.66 5.84 -43.48
C LYS A 237 21.95 4.37 -43.23
N GLU A 238 20.93 3.51 -43.40
CA GLU A 238 21.10 2.05 -43.39
C GLU A 238 21.97 1.60 -44.54
N VAL A 239 23.11 0.95 -44.27
CA VAL A 239 24.06 0.43 -45.25
C VAL A 239 24.10 -1.09 -45.31
N PHE A 240 23.55 -1.76 -44.29
CA PHE A 240 23.44 -3.22 -44.22
C PHE A 240 22.25 -3.62 -43.36
N ALA A 241 21.54 -4.68 -43.75
CA ALA A 241 20.55 -5.34 -42.94
C ALA A 241 20.62 -6.86 -43.08
N LYS A 242 20.55 -7.55 -41.93
CA LYS A 242 20.37 -9.01 -41.87
C LYS A 242 19.13 -9.32 -41.07
N THR A 243 18.16 -9.91 -41.70
CA THR A 243 16.89 -10.28 -41.08
C THR A 243 16.80 -11.80 -40.93
N LYS A 244 16.27 -12.24 -39.79
CA LYS A 244 15.81 -13.61 -39.56
C LYS A 244 16.86 -14.69 -39.22
N ALA A 245 17.91 -14.37 -38.47
CA ALA A 245 18.58 -15.46 -37.76
C ALA A 245 17.79 -15.79 -36.47
N GLN A 246 17.69 -17.08 -36.17
CA GLN A 246 17.11 -17.54 -34.90
C GLN A 246 18.19 -17.53 -33.84
N LEU A 247 17.91 -16.88 -32.70
CA LEU A 247 18.73 -16.99 -31.49
C LEU A 247 18.19 -18.12 -30.61
N SER A 248 19.09 -18.83 -29.98
CA SER A 248 18.78 -19.76 -28.90
C SER A 248 18.90 -19.05 -27.56
N SER A 249 18.30 -19.59 -26.52
CA SER A 249 18.61 -19.14 -25.15
C SER A 249 20.08 -19.43 -24.85
N GLY A 250 20.77 -18.48 -24.17
CA GLY A 250 22.19 -18.54 -23.88
C GLY A 250 23.05 -17.71 -24.84
N THR A 251 24.32 -18.10 -24.99
CA THR A 251 25.30 -17.40 -25.83
C THR A 251 25.13 -17.76 -27.30
N ASN A 252 25.04 -16.74 -28.13
CA ASN A 252 24.93 -16.88 -29.59
C ASN A 252 26.09 -16.15 -30.28
N ASN A 253 26.79 -16.84 -31.16
CA ASN A 253 27.84 -16.29 -32.01
C ASN A 253 27.30 -16.12 -33.45
N ILE A 254 27.31 -14.88 -33.91
CA ILE A 254 26.70 -14.51 -35.20
C ILE A 254 27.79 -13.96 -36.10
N HIS A 255 27.85 -14.51 -37.31
CA HIS A 255 28.71 -14.04 -38.39
C HIS A 255 27.87 -13.34 -39.45
N MET A 256 28.23 -12.11 -39.78
CA MET A 256 27.54 -11.30 -40.79
C MET A 256 28.57 -10.84 -41.84
N HIS A 257 28.47 -11.40 -43.05
CA HIS A 257 29.33 -10.97 -44.14
C HIS A 257 28.95 -9.54 -44.56
N ILE A 258 29.93 -8.63 -44.52
CA ILE A 258 29.78 -7.22 -44.87
C ILE A 258 30.31 -7.02 -46.29
N SER A 259 29.45 -6.51 -47.19
CA SER A 259 29.83 -6.23 -48.57
C SER A 259 31.05 -5.32 -48.66
N GLU A 260 31.93 -5.57 -49.61
CA GLU A 260 33.11 -4.75 -49.92
C GLU A 260 32.70 -3.32 -50.39
N ALA A 261 31.46 -3.14 -50.82
CA ALA A 261 30.92 -1.84 -51.19
C ALA A 261 30.70 -0.89 -49.96
N ILE A 262 30.75 -1.43 -48.73
CA ILE A 262 30.71 -0.65 -47.50
C ILE A 262 32.14 -0.21 -47.22
N GLU A 263 32.39 1.11 -47.23
CA GLU A 263 33.71 1.70 -47.05
C GLU A 263 34.28 1.50 -45.65
N ASN A 264 35.59 1.66 -45.52
CA ASN A 264 36.24 1.74 -44.20
C ASN A 264 35.67 2.93 -43.41
N GLY A 265 35.27 2.68 -42.19
CA GLY A 265 34.61 3.75 -41.39
C GLY A 265 34.12 3.29 -40.04
N VAL A 266 33.41 4.19 -39.37
CA VAL A 266 32.73 3.96 -38.10
C VAL A 266 31.23 3.87 -38.37
N TYR A 267 30.61 2.83 -37.86
CA TYR A 267 29.19 2.50 -38.07
C TYR A 267 28.51 2.21 -36.74
N LEU A 268 27.19 2.40 -36.70
CA LEU A 268 26.34 1.99 -35.59
C LEU A 268 25.67 0.65 -35.95
N LEU A 269 26.01 -0.40 -35.24
CA LEU A 269 25.30 -1.67 -35.29
C LEU A 269 24.11 -1.60 -34.34
N ALA A 270 22.90 -1.79 -34.87
CA ALA A 270 21.66 -1.93 -34.09
C ALA A 270 21.16 -3.36 -34.26
N ILE A 271 20.86 -4.03 -33.15
CA ILE A 271 20.29 -5.38 -33.13
C ILE A 271 19.01 -5.35 -32.32
N ASN A 272 17.92 -5.85 -32.88
CA ASN A 272 16.65 -5.93 -32.18
C ASN A 272 16.08 -7.36 -32.18
N GLN A 273 15.37 -7.67 -31.08
CA GLN A 273 14.59 -8.88 -30.90
C GLN A 273 13.26 -8.51 -30.27
N GLY A 274 12.17 -8.61 -31.03
CA GLY A 274 10.86 -8.12 -30.58
C GLY A 274 10.86 -6.61 -30.38
N SER A 275 10.52 -6.16 -29.18
CA SER A 275 10.55 -4.75 -28.76
C SER A 275 11.91 -4.29 -28.22
N HIS A 276 12.86 -5.20 -28.00
CA HIS A 276 14.17 -4.85 -27.41
C HIS A 276 15.18 -4.53 -28.51
N GLU A 277 15.89 -3.42 -28.36
CA GLU A 277 16.95 -2.98 -29.25
C GLU A 277 18.20 -2.65 -28.45
N ILE A 278 19.35 -3.14 -28.93
CA ILE A 278 20.67 -2.75 -28.41
C ILE A 278 21.53 -2.24 -29.58
N SER A 279 22.41 -1.29 -29.31
CA SER A 279 23.29 -0.76 -30.33
C SER A 279 24.73 -0.63 -29.82
N LYS A 280 25.70 -0.73 -30.75
CA LYS A 280 27.12 -0.58 -30.47
C LYS A 280 27.84 0.01 -31.66
N ILE A 281 28.78 0.90 -31.39
CA ILE A 281 29.67 1.43 -32.41
C ILE A 281 30.66 0.33 -32.83
N VAL A 282 30.81 0.15 -34.13
CA VAL A 282 31.76 -0.77 -34.75
C VAL A 282 32.62 -0.06 -35.76
N ARG A 283 33.90 -0.44 -35.86
CA ARG A 283 34.83 0.08 -36.89
C ARG A 283 35.07 -1.00 -37.92
N ILE A 284 34.83 -0.70 -39.19
CA ILE A 284 35.16 -1.51 -40.35
C ILE A 284 36.48 -0.99 -40.92
N LEU A 285 37.51 -1.81 -40.89
CA LEU A 285 38.86 -1.51 -41.44
C LEU A 285 39.34 -2.75 -42.18
N ARG A 286 39.61 -2.64 -43.48
CA ARG A 286 40.16 -3.66 -44.35
C ARG A 286 41.64 -3.37 -44.67
#